data_5ae542f35bd442ea6cc0db04fd076309
#
_entry.id   5ae542f35bd442ea6cc0db04fd076309
#
_cell.length_a   1.000
_cell.length_b   1.000
_cell.length_c   1.000
_cell.angle_alpha   90.00
_cell.angle_beta   90.00
_cell.angle_gamma   90.00
#
_symmetry.space_group_name_H-M   'P 1'
#
loop_
_entity.id
_entity.type
_entity.pdbx_description
1 polymer ?
#
loop_
_entity_poly.entity_id
_entity_poly.type
_entity_poly.pdbx_seq_one_letter_code
_entity_poly.pdbx_strand_id
1 'polypeptide(L)'
;DVIATGPAVRRFKPGDRVVTSFFPDWVEGRVAPHKIAGALGGGGTGTFAEEIVLDEDGLVHAPAHLDYTQATTLTCAGTTAWNALFVQGALRPGSTVLLLGTGGVSIWALQLAKAAGARVIITSSSDEKLARAKALGADEGINYRTHQAWSQEVRRLTGGAGAEIVLEVGGEKTIEQSIASVQMGGTVVIIGAVSGMGGGIVPRSR
;
A
#
# COMPACT_ATOMS: atom_id res chain seq x y z
N ASP A 1 -7.17 -12.31 19.24
CA ASP A 1 -8.49 -12.87 19.57
C ASP A 1 -9.25 -11.93 20.48
N VAL A 2 -10.57 -11.89 20.32
CA VAL A 2 -11.45 -11.23 21.29
C VAL A 2 -11.49 -12.09 22.55
N ILE A 3 -11.10 -11.52 23.68
CA ILE A 3 -11.12 -12.23 24.98
C ILE A 3 -12.39 -11.93 25.78
N ALA A 4 -12.89 -10.70 25.66
CA ALA A 4 -14.12 -10.26 26.31
C ALA A 4 -14.80 -9.16 25.50
N THR A 5 -16.10 -8.97 25.72
CA THR A 5 -16.89 -7.91 25.08
C THR A 5 -17.74 -7.17 26.09
N GLY A 6 -17.89 -5.87 25.93
CA GLY A 6 -18.84 -5.09 26.70
C GLY A 6 -20.31 -5.42 26.33
N PRO A 7 -21.27 -5.04 27.16
CA PRO A 7 -22.70 -5.40 26.97
C PRO A 7 -23.34 -4.78 25.72
N ALA A 8 -22.74 -3.71 25.16
CA ALA A 8 -23.23 -3.04 23.98
C ALA A 8 -22.71 -3.64 22.66
N VAL A 9 -21.62 -4.42 22.70
CA VAL A 9 -21.01 -5.01 21.50
C VAL A 9 -21.95 -5.99 20.83
N ARG A 10 -22.05 -5.90 19.50
CA ARG A 10 -22.94 -6.72 18.66
C ARG A 10 -22.22 -7.45 17.54
N ARG A 11 -21.06 -6.96 17.11
CA ARG A 11 -20.35 -7.48 15.92
C ARG A 11 -19.41 -8.64 16.23
N PHE A 12 -18.96 -8.74 17.49
CA PHE A 12 -17.94 -9.69 17.88
C PHE A 12 -18.31 -10.42 19.17
N LYS A 13 -17.74 -11.60 19.37
CA LYS A 13 -17.85 -12.41 20.58
C LYS A 13 -16.48 -12.95 20.98
N PRO A 14 -16.28 -13.36 22.24
CA PRO A 14 -15.07 -14.05 22.68
C PRO A 14 -14.72 -15.23 21.75
N GLY A 15 -13.45 -15.33 21.39
CA GLY A 15 -12.89 -16.31 20.44
C GLY A 15 -12.88 -15.87 18.97
N ASP A 16 -13.51 -14.76 18.60
CA ASP A 16 -13.43 -14.24 17.25
C ASP A 16 -12.01 -13.74 16.94
N ARG A 17 -11.50 -14.13 15.76
CA ARG A 17 -10.22 -13.64 15.25
C ARG A 17 -10.42 -12.29 14.56
N VAL A 18 -9.70 -11.27 15.00
CA VAL A 18 -9.86 -9.90 14.50
C VAL A 18 -8.52 -9.26 14.14
N VAL A 19 -8.56 -8.27 13.28
CA VAL A 19 -7.49 -7.30 13.03
C VAL A 19 -8.04 -5.90 13.26
N THR A 20 -7.17 -4.99 13.68
CA THR A 20 -7.52 -3.59 13.93
C THR A 20 -7.52 -2.80 12.64
N SER A 21 -8.37 -1.78 12.51
CA SER A 21 -8.15 -0.69 11.57
C SER A 21 -6.99 0.20 12.04
N PHE A 22 -6.16 0.72 11.14
CA PHE A 22 -5.13 1.69 11.50
C PHE A 22 -5.74 3.02 11.98
N PHE A 23 -6.86 3.41 11.39
CA PHE A 23 -7.67 4.56 11.80
C PHE A 23 -9.02 4.07 12.33
N PRO A 24 -9.15 3.73 13.61
CA PRO A 24 -10.38 3.14 14.16
C PRO A 24 -11.60 4.07 14.03
N ASP A 25 -11.39 5.39 14.07
CA ASP A 25 -12.45 6.39 13.95
C ASP A 25 -12.87 6.66 12.49
N TRP A 26 -12.17 6.08 11.51
CA TRP A 26 -12.54 6.24 10.10
C TRP A 26 -13.39 5.06 9.62
N VAL A 27 -14.66 5.08 9.98
CA VAL A 27 -15.61 4.00 9.62
C VAL A 27 -16.01 4.11 8.16
N GLU A 28 -16.23 5.36 7.63
CA GLU A 28 -16.71 5.56 6.26
C GLU A 28 -16.37 6.94 5.70
N GLY A 29 -16.62 7.11 4.40
CA GLY A 29 -16.60 8.39 3.71
C GLY A 29 -15.21 8.98 3.51
N ARG A 30 -15.16 10.29 3.22
CA ARG A 30 -13.91 11.00 2.93
C ARG A 30 -13.08 11.20 4.20
N VAL A 31 -11.76 11.35 4.00
CA VAL A 31 -10.81 11.71 5.06
C VAL A 31 -11.22 13.02 5.74
N ALA A 32 -11.12 13.06 7.07
CA ALA A 32 -11.33 14.26 7.87
C ALA A 32 -10.39 14.22 9.09
N PRO A 33 -9.98 15.37 9.65
CA PRO A 33 -9.01 15.42 10.74
C PRO A 33 -9.39 14.54 11.94
N HIS A 34 -10.64 14.54 12.36
CA HIS A 34 -11.12 13.75 13.49
C HIS A 34 -11.03 12.23 13.24
N LYS A 35 -11.14 11.77 11.97
CA LYS A 35 -11.09 10.35 11.60
C LYS A 35 -9.68 9.76 11.66
N ILE A 36 -8.65 10.59 11.51
CA ILE A 36 -7.26 10.16 11.49
C ILE A 36 -6.51 10.51 12.79
N ALA A 37 -7.11 11.31 13.67
CA ALA A 37 -6.49 11.76 14.91
C ALA A 37 -6.17 10.59 15.87
N GLY A 38 -7.03 9.57 15.90
CA GLY A 38 -6.90 8.36 16.73
C GLY A 38 -6.07 7.24 16.11
N ALA A 39 -5.19 7.52 15.12
CA ALA A 39 -4.37 6.50 14.49
C ALA A 39 -3.61 5.64 15.52
N LEU A 40 -3.79 4.33 15.47
CA LEU A 40 -3.18 3.40 16.42
C LEU A 40 -1.65 3.44 16.30
N GLY A 41 -0.98 3.75 17.42
CA GLY A 41 0.46 3.96 17.46
C GLY A 41 0.95 5.28 16.84
N GLY A 42 0.02 6.13 16.39
CA GLY A 42 0.27 7.50 15.93
C GLY A 42 -0.26 8.52 16.95
N GLY A 43 -1.45 9.10 16.69
CA GLY A 43 -2.14 9.99 17.65
C GLY A 43 -2.86 9.25 18.77
N GLY A 44 -3.23 8.00 18.55
CA GLY A 44 -3.91 7.13 19.50
C GLY A 44 -2.97 6.15 20.22
N THR A 45 -3.56 5.30 21.05
CA THR A 45 -2.85 4.25 21.79
C THR A 45 -2.22 3.24 20.84
N GLY A 46 -0.98 2.80 21.13
CA GLY A 46 -0.31 1.73 20.39
C GLY A 46 -0.91 0.36 20.68
N THR A 47 -0.64 -0.59 19.80
CA THR A 47 -1.13 -1.97 19.90
C THR A 47 -0.04 -2.96 20.35
N PHE A 48 1.15 -2.48 20.73
CA PHE A 48 2.23 -3.33 21.23
C PHE A 48 2.00 -3.63 22.72
N ALA A 49 1.02 -4.51 22.97
CA ALA A 49 0.57 -4.92 24.29
C ALA A 49 -0.01 -6.34 24.23
N GLU A 50 -0.07 -7.03 25.36
CA GLU A 50 -0.69 -8.36 25.47
C GLU A 50 -2.20 -8.28 25.27
N GLU A 51 -2.81 -7.22 25.80
CA GLU A 51 -4.25 -6.95 25.72
C GLU A 51 -4.50 -5.47 25.45
N ILE A 52 -5.53 -5.18 24.64
CA ILE A 52 -5.98 -3.82 24.35
C ILE A 52 -7.50 -3.76 24.36
N VAL A 53 -8.05 -2.59 24.68
CA VAL A 53 -9.47 -2.31 24.58
C VAL A 53 -9.70 -1.37 23.39
N LEU A 54 -10.58 -1.79 22.49
CA LEU A 54 -10.91 -1.03 21.28
C LEU A 54 -12.43 -1.01 21.08
N ASP A 55 -12.92 0.02 20.39
CA ASP A 55 -14.27 0.06 19.89
C ASP A 55 -14.48 -1.01 18.80
N GLU A 56 -15.67 -1.62 18.75
CA GLU A 56 -15.98 -2.64 17.76
C GLU A 56 -15.92 -2.11 16.32
N ASP A 57 -16.15 -0.82 16.09
CA ASP A 57 -16.07 -0.20 14.76
C ASP A 57 -14.64 -0.12 14.24
N GLY A 58 -13.64 -0.11 15.12
CA GLY A 58 -12.23 -0.17 14.77
C GLY A 58 -11.70 -1.57 14.45
N LEU A 59 -12.56 -2.59 14.41
CA LEU A 59 -12.18 -4.00 14.21
C LEU A 59 -12.85 -4.60 12.99
N VAL A 60 -12.14 -5.55 12.36
CA VAL A 60 -12.69 -6.42 11.31
C VAL A 60 -12.29 -7.87 11.56
N HIS A 61 -13.13 -8.83 11.14
CA HIS A 61 -12.77 -10.24 11.22
C HIS A 61 -11.51 -10.52 10.39
N ALA A 62 -10.54 -11.20 10.98
CA ALA A 62 -9.37 -11.66 10.25
C ALA A 62 -9.77 -12.70 9.20
N PRO A 63 -9.25 -12.65 7.96
CA PRO A 63 -9.50 -13.69 6.96
C PRO A 63 -9.09 -15.07 7.48
N ALA A 64 -9.96 -16.07 7.34
CA ALA A 64 -9.76 -17.39 7.92
C ALA A 64 -8.51 -18.12 7.37
N HIS A 65 -8.12 -17.81 6.13
CA HIS A 65 -6.99 -18.45 5.45
C HIS A 65 -5.63 -17.80 5.77
N LEU A 66 -5.60 -16.67 6.50
CA LEU A 66 -4.37 -16.00 6.91
C LEU A 66 -4.05 -16.32 8.38
N ASP A 67 -2.78 -16.58 8.67
CA ASP A 67 -2.31 -16.56 10.04
C ASP A 67 -2.23 -15.12 10.60
N TYR A 68 -1.94 -14.95 11.89
CA TYR A 68 -1.89 -13.62 12.49
C TYR A 68 -0.75 -12.76 11.94
N THR A 69 0.40 -13.35 11.64
CA THR A 69 1.55 -12.64 11.07
C THR A 69 1.20 -12.07 9.70
N GLN A 70 0.48 -12.84 8.89
CA GLN A 70 -0.01 -12.39 7.59
C GLN A 70 -1.13 -11.35 7.73
N ALA A 71 -2.11 -11.63 8.60
CA ALA A 71 -3.28 -10.77 8.77
C ALA A 71 -2.92 -9.36 9.26
N THR A 72 -1.91 -9.21 10.13
CA THR A 72 -1.44 -7.90 10.60
C THR A 72 -0.92 -6.99 9.50
N THR A 73 -0.48 -7.54 8.38
CA THR A 73 0.01 -6.75 7.23
C THR A 73 -1.11 -6.09 6.43
N LEU A 74 -2.37 -6.52 6.62
CA LEU A 74 -3.53 -5.97 5.93
C LEU A 74 -3.87 -4.55 6.39
N THR A 75 -3.75 -4.28 7.68
CA THR A 75 -4.30 -3.06 8.31
C THR A 75 -3.65 -1.77 7.83
N CYS A 76 -2.40 -1.81 7.44
CA CYS A 76 -1.71 -0.66 6.85
C CYS A 76 -1.33 -0.95 5.41
N ALA A 77 -0.43 -1.88 5.16
CA ALA A 77 0.13 -2.12 3.83
C ALA A 77 -0.91 -2.62 2.82
N GLY A 78 -1.78 -3.56 3.22
CA GLY A 78 -2.84 -4.09 2.36
C GLY A 78 -3.88 -3.04 1.98
N THR A 79 -4.39 -2.31 2.98
CA THR A 79 -5.37 -1.23 2.78
C THR A 79 -4.78 -0.09 1.94
N THR A 80 -3.53 0.27 2.19
CA THR A 80 -2.82 1.29 1.40
C THR A 80 -2.68 0.86 -0.07
N ALA A 81 -2.26 -0.38 -0.31
CA ALA A 81 -2.13 -0.91 -1.66
C ALA A 81 -3.49 -0.96 -2.40
N TRP A 82 -4.55 -1.39 -1.71
CA TRP A 82 -5.90 -1.39 -2.25
C TRP A 82 -6.36 0.02 -2.63
N ASN A 83 -6.25 0.97 -1.71
CA ASN A 83 -6.64 2.35 -1.96
C ASN A 83 -5.86 2.95 -3.14
N ALA A 84 -4.54 2.75 -3.17
CA ALA A 84 -3.68 3.26 -4.23
C ALA A 84 -4.04 2.72 -5.61
N LEU A 85 -4.32 1.42 -5.71
CA LEU A 85 -4.62 0.79 -6.99
C LEU A 85 -6.05 1.07 -7.47
N PHE A 86 -7.04 0.80 -6.61
CA PHE A 86 -8.44 0.75 -7.04
C PHE A 86 -9.19 2.07 -6.84
N VAL A 87 -8.85 2.82 -5.79
CA VAL A 87 -9.55 4.09 -5.49
C VAL A 87 -8.87 5.26 -6.19
N GLN A 88 -7.56 5.41 -6.03
CA GLN A 88 -6.82 6.54 -6.61
C GLN A 88 -6.38 6.27 -8.05
N GLY A 89 -5.87 5.09 -8.31
CA GLY A 89 -5.34 4.67 -9.61
C GLY A 89 -6.40 4.20 -10.60
N ALA A 90 -7.62 3.89 -10.13
CA ALA A 90 -8.70 3.33 -10.95
C ALA A 90 -8.24 2.14 -11.82
N LEU A 91 -7.48 1.23 -11.21
CA LEU A 91 -6.90 0.05 -11.87
C LEU A 91 -7.93 -0.73 -12.67
N ARG A 92 -7.56 -1.12 -13.88
CA ARG A 92 -8.37 -1.96 -14.78
C ARG A 92 -7.56 -3.16 -15.26
N PRO A 93 -8.21 -4.25 -15.67
CA PRO A 93 -7.53 -5.34 -16.36
C PRO A 93 -6.75 -4.80 -17.58
N GLY A 94 -5.50 -5.25 -17.72
CA GLY A 94 -4.58 -4.78 -18.77
C GLY A 94 -3.78 -3.52 -18.44
N SER A 95 -4.12 -2.78 -17.38
CA SER A 95 -3.32 -1.62 -16.94
C SER A 95 -1.88 -2.01 -16.61
N THR A 96 -0.94 -1.12 -16.88
CA THR A 96 0.46 -1.25 -16.47
C THR A 96 0.70 -0.49 -15.16
N VAL A 97 1.20 -1.18 -14.15
CA VAL A 97 1.49 -0.63 -12.82
C VAL A 97 2.98 -0.67 -12.55
N LEU A 98 3.53 0.45 -12.09
CA LEU A 98 4.90 0.53 -11.58
C LEU A 98 4.89 0.58 -10.05
N LEU A 99 5.62 -0.35 -9.44
CA LEU A 99 5.76 -0.47 -7.98
C LEU A 99 7.22 -0.15 -7.58
N LEU A 100 7.39 0.77 -6.64
CA LEU A 100 8.70 1.11 -6.14
C LEU A 100 9.08 0.28 -4.91
N GLY A 101 10.23 -0.40 -5.02
CA GLY A 101 10.73 -1.27 -3.96
C GLY A 101 9.94 -2.57 -3.80
N THR A 102 10.39 -3.39 -2.87
CA THR A 102 9.81 -4.71 -2.54
C THR A 102 9.40 -4.77 -1.06
N GLY A 103 8.91 -3.65 -0.53
CA GLY A 103 8.34 -3.55 0.82
C GLY A 103 6.88 -4.01 0.87
N GLY A 104 6.28 -3.97 2.06
CA GLY A 104 4.93 -4.49 2.30
C GLY A 104 3.86 -3.95 1.36
N VAL A 105 3.81 -2.62 1.17
CA VAL A 105 2.82 -2.00 0.26
C VAL A 105 3.01 -2.49 -1.17
N SER A 106 4.25 -2.51 -1.67
CA SER A 106 4.53 -2.93 -3.06
C SER A 106 4.25 -4.42 -3.28
N ILE A 107 4.51 -5.28 -2.30
CA ILE A 107 4.20 -6.72 -2.40
C ILE A 107 2.70 -6.98 -2.33
N TRP A 108 1.95 -6.26 -1.49
CA TRP A 108 0.48 -6.32 -1.52
C TRP A 108 -0.07 -5.79 -2.84
N ALA A 109 0.46 -4.66 -3.32
CA ALA A 109 0.04 -4.08 -4.60
C ALA A 109 0.33 -5.02 -5.78
N LEU A 110 1.48 -5.71 -5.78
CA LEU A 110 1.82 -6.71 -6.79
C LEU A 110 0.74 -7.80 -6.86
N GLN A 111 0.42 -8.43 -5.73
CA GLN A 111 -0.55 -9.52 -5.68
C GLN A 111 -1.95 -9.06 -6.09
N LEU A 112 -2.39 -7.90 -5.59
CA LEU A 112 -3.69 -7.32 -5.94
C LEU A 112 -3.77 -6.93 -7.42
N ALA A 113 -2.74 -6.29 -7.97
CA ALA A 113 -2.68 -5.91 -9.37
C ALA A 113 -2.68 -7.13 -10.29
N LYS A 114 -1.93 -8.17 -9.96
CA LYS A 114 -1.93 -9.43 -10.72
C LYS A 114 -3.28 -10.14 -10.66
N ALA A 115 -3.92 -10.19 -9.50
CA ALA A 115 -5.27 -10.74 -9.36
C ALA A 115 -6.32 -9.97 -10.19
N ALA A 116 -6.11 -8.66 -10.39
CA ALA A 116 -6.94 -7.82 -11.24
C ALA A 116 -6.58 -7.86 -12.74
N GLY A 117 -5.61 -8.68 -13.15
CA GLY A 117 -5.21 -8.82 -14.55
C GLY A 117 -4.31 -7.69 -15.09
N ALA A 118 -3.60 -6.99 -14.20
CA ALA A 118 -2.67 -5.93 -14.59
C ALA A 118 -1.28 -6.50 -14.96
N ARG A 119 -0.54 -5.71 -15.75
CA ARG A 119 0.89 -5.88 -15.94
C ARG A 119 1.65 -5.11 -14.86
N VAL A 120 2.61 -5.76 -14.20
CA VAL A 120 3.36 -5.17 -13.08
C VAL A 120 4.84 -5.09 -13.38
N ILE A 121 5.39 -3.88 -13.27
CA ILE A 121 6.81 -3.58 -13.24
C ILE A 121 7.16 -3.24 -11.79
N ILE A 122 8.20 -3.87 -11.22
CA ILE A 122 8.61 -3.63 -9.83
C ILE A 122 10.09 -3.28 -9.76
N THR A 123 10.46 -2.33 -8.90
CA THR A 123 11.86 -1.96 -8.69
C THR A 123 12.41 -2.54 -7.38
N SER A 124 13.70 -2.77 -7.30
CA SER A 124 14.40 -3.15 -6.06
C SER A 124 15.88 -2.80 -6.13
N SER A 125 16.57 -2.84 -5.00
CA SER A 125 18.05 -2.78 -4.92
C SER A 125 18.69 -4.18 -4.93
N SER A 126 17.90 -5.25 -5.00
CA SER A 126 18.36 -6.64 -4.84
C SER A 126 17.73 -7.54 -5.90
N ASP A 127 18.57 -8.23 -6.65
CA ASP A 127 18.12 -9.22 -7.65
C ASP A 127 17.41 -10.40 -7.00
N GLU A 128 17.81 -10.80 -5.80
CA GLU A 128 17.13 -11.84 -5.02
C GLU A 128 15.68 -11.45 -4.71
N LYS A 129 15.46 -10.20 -4.26
CA LYS A 129 14.10 -9.69 -4.01
C LYS A 129 13.29 -9.54 -5.29
N LEU A 130 13.93 -9.20 -6.41
CA LEU A 130 13.27 -9.16 -7.72
C LEU A 130 12.87 -10.57 -8.18
N ALA A 131 13.72 -11.56 -7.95
CA ALA A 131 13.38 -12.96 -8.26
C ALA A 131 12.16 -13.43 -7.45
N ARG A 132 12.09 -13.09 -6.15
CA ARG A 132 10.89 -13.37 -5.32
C ARG A 132 9.65 -12.64 -5.83
N ALA A 133 9.77 -11.37 -6.23
CA ALA A 133 8.65 -10.61 -6.81
C ALA A 133 8.18 -11.24 -8.14
N LYS A 134 9.10 -11.72 -8.98
CA LYS A 134 8.76 -12.46 -10.20
C LYS A 134 8.03 -13.77 -9.90
N ALA A 135 8.45 -14.51 -8.89
CA ALA A 135 7.73 -15.71 -8.45
C ALA A 135 6.30 -15.41 -7.94
N LEU A 136 6.04 -14.21 -7.45
CA LEU A 136 4.71 -13.70 -7.08
C LEU A 136 3.93 -13.12 -8.28
N GLY A 137 4.49 -13.15 -9.49
CA GLY A 137 3.82 -12.77 -10.71
C GLY A 137 4.21 -11.40 -11.29
N ALA A 138 5.25 -10.72 -10.78
CA ALA A 138 5.73 -9.50 -11.42
C ALA A 138 6.21 -9.82 -12.84
N ASP A 139 5.74 -9.05 -13.82
CA ASP A 139 6.10 -9.26 -15.22
C ASP A 139 7.54 -8.81 -15.49
N GLU A 140 7.93 -7.67 -14.90
CA GLU A 140 9.27 -7.11 -15.06
C GLU A 140 9.85 -6.64 -13.72
N GLY A 141 11.17 -6.78 -13.59
CA GLY A 141 11.93 -6.30 -12.43
C GLY A 141 13.06 -5.39 -12.84
N ILE A 142 13.20 -4.26 -12.17
CA ILE A 142 14.27 -3.29 -12.43
C ILE A 142 15.14 -3.15 -11.16
N ASN A 143 16.42 -3.49 -11.26
CA ASN A 143 17.36 -3.20 -10.20
C ASN A 143 17.87 -1.76 -10.35
N TYR A 144 17.45 -0.87 -9.45
CA TYR A 144 17.82 0.55 -9.53
C TYR A 144 19.28 0.83 -9.13
N ARG A 145 20.03 -0.14 -8.60
CA ARG A 145 21.48 0.00 -8.40
C ARG A 145 22.25 -0.13 -9.70
N THR A 146 21.79 -1.00 -10.59
CA THR A 146 22.40 -1.19 -11.92
C THR A 146 21.77 -0.29 -12.99
N HIS A 147 20.52 0.10 -12.81
CA HIS A 147 19.76 0.99 -13.69
C HIS A 147 19.37 2.25 -12.93
N GLN A 148 20.34 3.16 -12.73
CA GLN A 148 20.09 4.38 -11.94
C GLN A 148 19.01 5.27 -12.58
N ALA A 149 18.95 5.37 -13.90
CA ALA A 149 17.88 6.03 -14.65
C ALA A 149 16.72 5.05 -14.92
N TRP A 150 16.17 4.45 -13.86
CA TRP A 150 15.14 3.41 -13.98
C TRP A 150 13.85 3.88 -14.68
N SER A 151 13.56 5.16 -14.70
CA SER A 151 12.43 5.71 -15.47
C SER A 151 12.59 5.49 -16.98
N GLN A 152 13.82 5.54 -17.51
CA GLN A 152 14.08 5.23 -18.92
C GLN A 152 13.83 3.76 -19.21
N GLU A 153 14.18 2.88 -18.26
CA GLU A 153 13.92 1.45 -18.39
C GLU A 153 12.41 1.15 -18.34
N VAL A 154 11.65 1.83 -17.48
CA VAL A 154 10.17 1.74 -17.50
C VAL A 154 9.63 2.14 -18.87
N ARG A 155 10.09 3.26 -19.44
CA ARG A 155 9.71 3.69 -20.77
C ARG A 155 10.05 2.64 -21.83
N ARG A 156 11.26 2.08 -21.79
CA ARG A 156 11.68 1.02 -22.71
C ARG A 156 10.76 -0.20 -22.62
N LEU A 157 10.48 -0.68 -21.40
CA LEU A 157 9.62 -1.84 -21.15
C LEU A 157 8.15 -1.63 -21.56
N THR A 158 7.71 -0.36 -21.65
CA THR A 158 6.35 0.01 -22.04
C THR A 158 6.25 0.57 -23.45
N GLY A 159 7.26 0.35 -24.30
CA GLY A 159 7.26 0.85 -25.67
C GLY A 159 7.22 2.38 -25.79
N GLY A 160 7.71 3.11 -24.78
CA GLY A 160 7.72 4.57 -24.71
C GLY A 160 6.51 5.18 -24.00
N ALA A 161 5.44 4.43 -23.76
CA ALA A 161 4.20 4.97 -23.18
C ALA A 161 4.33 5.35 -21.68
N GLY A 162 5.05 4.55 -20.88
CA GLY A 162 5.08 4.66 -19.43
C GLY A 162 4.02 3.80 -18.74
N ALA A 163 4.00 3.84 -17.41
CA ALA A 163 3.02 3.13 -16.58
C ALA A 163 1.74 3.95 -16.38
N GLU A 164 0.58 3.31 -16.38
CA GLU A 164 -0.70 3.99 -16.10
C GLU A 164 -0.80 4.41 -14.63
N ILE A 165 -0.28 3.57 -13.74
CA ILE A 165 -0.30 3.82 -12.30
C ILE A 165 1.10 3.61 -11.73
N VAL A 166 1.58 4.58 -10.96
CA VAL A 166 2.85 4.51 -10.25
C VAL A 166 2.58 4.63 -8.75
N LEU A 167 3.00 3.63 -7.97
CA LEU A 167 2.94 3.69 -6.50
C LEU A 167 4.27 4.23 -5.97
N GLU A 168 4.25 5.49 -5.57
CA GLU A 168 5.42 6.22 -5.06
C GLU A 168 5.51 6.10 -3.53
N VAL A 169 6.47 5.34 -3.06
CA VAL A 169 6.72 5.13 -1.62
C VAL A 169 8.05 5.72 -1.15
N GLY A 170 8.91 6.14 -2.08
CA GLY A 170 10.26 6.57 -1.79
C GLY A 170 10.37 8.02 -1.33
N GLY A 171 9.68 8.94 -1.97
CA GLY A 171 9.70 10.36 -1.65
C GLY A 171 10.71 11.17 -2.49
N GLU A 172 11.43 12.09 -1.83
CA GLU A 172 12.28 13.09 -2.50
C GLU A 172 13.22 12.53 -3.56
N LYS A 173 13.88 11.41 -3.28
CA LYS A 173 14.89 10.82 -4.18
C LYS A 173 14.31 10.04 -5.36
N THR A 174 13.01 9.78 -5.39
CA THR A 174 12.38 8.94 -6.40
C THR A 174 11.28 9.63 -7.20
N ILE A 175 10.70 10.70 -6.65
CA ILE A 175 9.52 11.35 -7.22
C ILE A 175 9.73 11.84 -8.66
N GLU A 176 10.90 12.39 -8.99
CA GLU A 176 11.19 12.86 -10.36
C GLU A 176 11.15 11.71 -11.37
N GLN A 177 11.77 10.58 -11.02
CA GLN A 177 11.74 9.40 -11.89
C GLN A 177 10.36 8.74 -11.93
N SER A 178 9.60 8.78 -10.85
CA SER A 178 8.20 8.33 -10.83
C SER A 178 7.34 9.14 -11.81
N ILE A 179 7.48 10.47 -11.79
CA ILE A 179 6.80 11.36 -12.74
C ILE A 179 7.27 11.09 -14.18
N ALA A 180 8.58 10.87 -14.39
CA ALA A 180 9.11 10.53 -15.71
C ALA A 180 8.67 9.16 -16.23
N SER A 181 8.22 8.26 -15.34
CA SER A 181 7.78 6.89 -15.66
C SER A 181 6.29 6.79 -15.97
N VAL A 182 5.47 7.73 -15.48
CA VAL A 182 4.03 7.68 -15.68
C VAL A 182 3.68 8.05 -17.12
N GLN A 183 2.67 7.39 -17.70
CA GLN A 183 2.17 7.75 -19.02
C GLN A 183 1.39 9.07 -18.97
N MET A 184 1.17 9.66 -20.14
CA MET A 184 0.28 10.83 -20.27
C MET A 184 -1.15 10.45 -19.81
N GLY A 185 -1.71 11.23 -18.91
CA GLY A 185 -3.02 10.94 -18.30
C GLY A 185 -3.02 9.85 -17.23
N GLY A 186 -1.84 9.27 -16.90
CA GLY A 186 -1.69 8.31 -15.81
C GLY A 186 -1.62 8.96 -14.44
N THR A 187 -1.55 8.12 -13.40
CA THR A 187 -1.61 8.55 -11.99
C THR A 187 -0.35 8.15 -11.24
N VAL A 188 0.25 9.11 -10.54
CA VAL A 188 1.27 8.83 -9.51
C VAL A 188 0.61 8.95 -8.14
N VAL A 189 0.51 7.84 -7.41
CA VAL A 189 -0.05 7.81 -6.06
C VAL A 189 1.08 7.96 -5.06
N ILE A 190 1.18 9.11 -4.42
CA ILE A 190 2.19 9.39 -3.40
C ILE A 190 1.72 8.80 -2.07
N ILE A 191 2.44 7.80 -1.57
CA ILE A 191 2.09 7.03 -0.38
C ILE A 191 3.04 7.32 0.75
N GLY A 192 4.33 7.35 0.46
CA GLY A 192 5.36 7.45 1.48
C GLY A 192 6.49 8.39 1.11
N ALA A 193 7.34 8.63 2.08
CA ALA A 193 8.49 9.50 1.97
C ALA A 193 9.70 8.88 2.68
N VAL A 194 10.01 7.62 2.36
CA VAL A 194 11.09 6.85 3.00
C VAL A 194 12.45 7.56 2.86
N SER A 195 12.67 8.29 1.78
CA SER A 195 13.89 9.07 1.55
C SER A 195 13.81 10.52 2.02
N GLY A 196 12.72 10.93 2.67
CA GLY A 196 12.46 12.29 3.13
C GLY A 196 11.37 12.99 2.33
N MET A 197 10.82 14.06 2.93
CA MET A 197 9.83 14.98 2.32
C MET A 197 10.47 16.33 1.94
N GLY A 198 11.75 16.33 1.62
CA GLY A 198 12.53 17.53 1.31
C GLY A 198 12.02 18.29 0.09
N GLY A 199 12.13 19.60 0.18
CA GLY A 199 11.45 20.59 -0.62
C GLY A 199 11.63 20.55 -2.12
N GLY A 200 10.57 20.23 -2.81
CA GLY A 200 10.49 20.38 -4.26
C GLY A 200 9.08 20.29 -4.81
N ILE A 201 8.24 19.43 -4.26
CA ILE A 201 6.87 19.32 -4.72
C ILE A 201 5.93 19.55 -3.53
N VAL A 202 5.49 20.77 -3.36
CA VAL A 202 4.34 21.07 -2.50
C VAL A 202 3.10 20.77 -3.32
N PRO A 203 2.28 19.75 -2.96
CA PRO A 203 1.00 19.54 -3.62
C PRO A 203 0.16 20.79 -3.41
N ARG A 204 -0.17 21.52 -4.48
CA ARG A 204 -1.18 22.58 -4.37
C ARG A 204 -2.52 21.89 -4.21
N SER A 205 -3.10 21.94 -3.00
CA SER A 205 -4.50 21.62 -2.79
C SER A 205 -5.36 22.59 -3.63
N ARG A 206 -6.13 22.09 -4.55
CA ARG A 206 -7.28 22.78 -5.14
C ARG A 206 -8.52 22.49 -4.32
#